data_2c7ea00139ac7d55238275d02eaccb05
#
_entry.id   2c7ea00139ac7d55238275d02eaccb05
#
_cell.length_a   1.000
_cell.length_b   1.000
_cell.length_c   1.000
_cell.angle_alpha   90.00
_cell.angle_beta   90.00
_cell.angle_gamma   90.00
#
_symmetry.space_group_name_H-M   'P 1'
#
loop_
_entity.id
_entity.type
_entity.pdbx_description
1 polymer ?
#
loop_
_entity_poly.entity_id
_entity_poly.type
_entity_poly.pdbx_seq_one_letter_code
_entity_poly.pdbx_strand_id
1 'polypeptide(L)'
;MSNVFKTRSLNVIEDFSINERRYFFGKVNELKNAIINNDAAKMDEFRINDPDFGIYEVFLEDSTRTKESFRNAANFHHSKVSELLSSSSSFNKGESYADTFNMLAGYQNSIFIVRSKVEGVTKWLSEETEEYAQRNGLPYVPAFINAGDGKHEHPTQELLDEFTFLEDNNMSFDSIHVALVGDLYHGRTVHSKADGLKLFDKVKVDLIAPEELAMPDSYVEKMKENGFEVRIFGSIEEYVKCGDVAKMWYFTRPQLERMGEKVLAKQATLRETITFRKEFLEFIPEGTKFYHPLPRHKEHPTIPTWLDKTSLNGWERQAINGLYCRIVLISLISGKVGDDYVPVEADKKAVCDEEYIFEVEPSNTNKHRTYSEGIRPIENGIVIDHICKGDSPSEIRNHMRLISSVLAFDDGKGGEWVSKSQRDGLYKGIIFRPEARDLCRKDLKRLAAIAPNATLNIVKDGKVEKKYRTNMPPRIYNFDDLCCQNEACISHPVNGEGVPAKFYRTRDGHYACAYCGKFHSFKEIWKKY
;
A
#
# COMPACT_ATOMS: atom_id res chain seq x y z
N MET A 1 5.36 6.83 29.46
CA MET A 1 5.68 6.86 28.03
C MET A 1 4.42 7.31 27.31
N SER A 2 4.51 8.02 26.19
CA SER A 2 3.30 8.38 25.43
C SER A 2 2.74 7.14 24.74
N ASN A 3 1.43 6.96 24.76
CA ASN A 3 0.74 5.88 24.06
C ASN A 3 0.99 5.99 22.55
N VAL A 4 1.66 4.99 21.99
CA VAL A 4 2.07 4.99 20.56
C VAL A 4 0.92 4.83 19.58
N PHE A 5 -0.23 4.37 20.04
CA PHE A 5 -1.42 4.16 19.21
C PHE A 5 -2.35 5.39 19.18
N LYS A 6 -2.23 6.26 20.17
CA LYS A 6 -3.11 7.42 20.29
C LYS A 6 -2.99 8.34 19.08
N THR A 7 -4.11 8.68 18.46
CA THR A 7 -4.24 9.51 17.23
C THR A 7 -3.54 8.94 16.00
N ARG A 8 -3.15 7.67 16.01
CA ARG A 8 -2.49 7.02 14.89
C ARG A 8 -3.51 6.51 13.88
N SER A 9 -3.35 6.87 12.62
CA SER A 9 -4.17 6.38 11.52
C SER A 9 -3.80 4.95 11.12
N LEU A 10 -4.80 4.17 10.65
CA LEU A 10 -4.64 2.84 10.08
C LEU A 10 -5.08 2.88 8.60
N ASN A 11 -4.14 3.11 7.69
CA ASN A 11 -4.38 3.21 6.25
C ASN A 11 -4.12 1.88 5.53
N VAL A 12 -3.07 1.16 5.94
CA VAL A 12 -2.66 -0.15 5.45
C VAL A 12 -2.34 -1.06 6.64
N ILE A 13 -2.36 -2.39 6.43
CA ILE A 13 -2.09 -3.34 7.52
C ILE A 13 -0.68 -3.15 8.13
N GLU A 14 0.28 -2.75 7.33
CA GLU A 14 1.65 -2.49 7.76
C GLU A 14 1.83 -1.19 8.56
N ASP A 15 0.77 -0.40 8.77
CA ASP A 15 0.82 0.73 9.70
C ASP A 15 0.95 0.26 11.15
N PHE A 16 0.53 -0.96 11.46
CA PHE A 16 0.85 -1.63 12.71
C PHE A 16 1.94 -2.67 12.48
N SER A 17 3.03 -2.60 13.26
CA SER A 17 4.09 -3.60 13.23
C SER A 17 3.58 -4.98 13.64
N ILE A 18 4.37 -6.03 13.41
CA ILE A 18 4.02 -7.39 13.82
C ILE A 18 3.80 -7.45 15.36
N ASN A 19 4.66 -6.79 16.14
CA ASN A 19 4.53 -6.79 17.60
C ASN A 19 3.31 -5.99 18.06
N GLU A 20 3.02 -4.85 17.42
CA GLU A 20 1.82 -4.07 17.67
C GLU A 20 0.55 -4.86 17.34
N ARG A 21 0.54 -5.64 16.25
CA ARG A 21 -0.59 -6.53 15.89
C ARG A 21 -0.74 -7.68 16.91
N ARG A 22 0.36 -8.29 17.36
CA ARG A 22 0.32 -9.32 18.41
C ARG A 22 -0.27 -8.76 19.71
N TYR A 23 0.14 -7.57 20.11
CA TYR A 23 -0.45 -6.87 21.25
C TYR A 23 -1.93 -6.57 21.03
N PHE A 24 -2.28 -6.03 19.87
CA PHE A 24 -3.67 -5.76 19.50
C PHE A 24 -4.55 -7.01 19.62
N PHE A 25 -4.12 -8.15 19.12
CA PHE A 25 -4.90 -9.40 19.21
C PHE A 25 -5.03 -9.93 20.64
N GLY A 26 -4.02 -9.70 21.48
CA GLY A 26 -4.15 -9.94 22.92
C GLY A 26 -5.30 -9.15 23.53
N LYS A 27 -5.38 -7.84 23.23
CA LYS A 27 -6.47 -6.97 23.69
C LYS A 27 -7.84 -7.35 23.09
N VAL A 28 -7.87 -7.78 21.82
CA VAL A 28 -9.12 -8.27 21.20
C VAL A 28 -9.63 -9.53 21.92
N ASN A 29 -8.74 -10.45 22.26
CA ASN A 29 -9.10 -11.65 23.02
C ASN A 29 -9.59 -11.34 24.44
N GLU A 30 -8.93 -10.39 25.13
CA GLU A 30 -9.37 -9.90 26.46
C GLU A 30 -10.80 -9.32 26.38
N LEU A 31 -11.06 -8.41 25.44
CA LEU A 31 -12.37 -7.79 25.25
C LEU A 31 -13.44 -8.83 24.88
N LYS A 32 -13.14 -9.73 23.95
CA LYS A 32 -14.08 -10.78 23.52
C LYS A 32 -14.49 -11.66 24.69
N ASN A 33 -13.53 -12.10 25.52
CA ASN A 33 -13.80 -12.88 26.72
C ASN A 33 -14.62 -12.09 27.75
N ALA A 34 -14.35 -10.81 27.95
CA ALA A 34 -15.13 -9.95 28.80
C ALA A 34 -16.61 -9.84 28.35
N ILE A 35 -16.84 -9.70 27.06
CA ILE A 35 -18.20 -9.65 26.49
C ILE A 35 -18.91 -10.99 26.64
N ILE A 36 -18.26 -12.12 26.35
CA ILE A 36 -18.84 -13.45 26.46
C ILE A 36 -19.20 -13.76 27.92
N ASN A 37 -18.36 -13.35 28.87
CA ASN A 37 -18.57 -13.59 30.32
C ASN A 37 -19.41 -12.51 31.00
N ASN A 38 -19.92 -11.51 30.28
CA ASN A 38 -20.66 -10.38 30.84
C ASN A 38 -19.87 -9.60 31.92
N ASP A 39 -18.56 -9.51 31.79
CA ASP A 39 -17.69 -8.77 32.69
C ASP A 39 -17.74 -7.27 32.40
N ALA A 40 -18.66 -6.57 33.04
CA ALA A 40 -18.88 -5.15 32.82
C ALA A 40 -17.67 -4.29 33.20
N ALA A 41 -16.94 -4.66 34.26
CA ALA A 41 -15.77 -3.92 34.72
C ALA A 41 -14.65 -4.01 33.69
N LYS A 42 -14.40 -5.21 33.16
CA LYS A 42 -13.38 -5.41 32.11
C LYS A 42 -13.77 -4.76 30.79
N MET A 43 -15.07 -4.78 30.41
CA MET A 43 -15.54 -4.05 29.23
C MET A 43 -15.32 -2.54 29.36
N ASP A 44 -15.48 -1.98 30.57
CA ASP A 44 -15.32 -0.54 30.79
C ASP A 44 -13.88 -0.05 30.68
N GLU A 45 -12.89 -0.93 30.85
CA GLU A 45 -11.49 -0.62 30.56
C GLU A 45 -11.28 -0.25 29.08
N PHE A 46 -12.09 -0.76 28.18
CA PHE A 46 -12.03 -0.49 26.75
C PHE A 46 -12.91 0.68 26.31
N ARG A 47 -13.94 1.06 27.09
CA ARG A 47 -14.88 2.11 26.71
C ARG A 47 -14.29 3.49 26.90
N ILE A 48 -14.47 4.34 25.91
CA ILE A 48 -14.05 5.75 25.96
C ILE A 48 -14.88 6.50 26.99
N ASN A 49 -16.21 6.26 27.02
CA ASN A 49 -17.17 6.92 27.91
C ASN A 49 -17.11 8.45 27.86
N ASP A 50 -16.91 9.00 26.65
CA ASP A 50 -16.88 10.43 26.37
C ASP A 50 -17.88 10.77 25.26
N PRO A 51 -19.03 11.38 25.59
CA PRO A 51 -20.04 11.75 24.61
C PRO A 51 -19.59 12.86 23.64
N ASP A 52 -18.50 13.57 23.96
CA ASP A 52 -17.93 14.61 23.11
C ASP A 52 -16.84 14.06 22.16
N PHE A 53 -16.40 12.81 22.40
CA PHE A 53 -15.45 12.15 21.50
C PHE A 53 -16.11 11.81 20.16
N GLY A 54 -15.74 12.54 19.10
CA GLY A 54 -16.37 12.42 17.79
C GLY A 54 -15.81 11.28 16.94
N ILE A 55 -16.67 10.38 16.48
CA ILE A 55 -16.39 9.34 15.50
C ILE A 55 -17.24 9.62 14.28
N TYR A 56 -16.61 9.76 13.10
CA TYR A 56 -17.29 10.12 11.87
C TYR A 56 -17.18 9.01 10.82
N GLU A 57 -18.33 8.47 10.40
CA GLU A 57 -18.43 7.46 9.36
C GLU A 57 -18.61 8.11 7.98
N VAL A 58 -17.69 7.85 7.06
CA VAL A 58 -17.70 8.35 5.69
C VAL A 58 -17.66 7.18 4.71
N PHE A 59 -18.81 6.69 4.31
CA PHE A 59 -18.95 5.58 3.38
C PHE A 59 -19.37 6.10 2.00
N LEU A 60 -18.38 6.33 1.14
CA LEU A 60 -18.55 6.77 -0.24
C LEU A 60 -18.77 5.59 -1.21
N GLU A 61 -18.60 4.37 -0.73
CA GLU A 61 -18.91 3.12 -1.39
C GLU A 61 -19.82 2.28 -0.50
N ASP A 62 -20.85 1.65 -1.07
CA ASP A 62 -21.81 0.84 -0.31
C ASP A 62 -21.16 -0.33 0.41
N SER A 63 -21.44 -0.44 1.71
CA SER A 63 -20.99 -1.56 2.53
C SER A 63 -21.83 -1.69 3.80
N THR A 64 -22.77 -2.63 3.83
CA THR A 64 -23.64 -2.84 4.99
C THR A 64 -22.86 -3.39 6.19
N ARG A 65 -22.15 -4.51 6.03
CA ARG A 65 -21.47 -5.18 7.15
C ARG A 65 -20.38 -4.33 7.80
N THR A 66 -19.50 -3.74 6.99
CA THR A 66 -18.39 -2.91 7.52
C THR A 66 -18.95 -1.70 8.24
N LYS A 67 -19.92 -1.01 7.65
CA LYS A 67 -20.58 0.16 8.23
C LYS A 67 -21.26 -0.19 9.55
N GLU A 68 -22.16 -1.15 9.56
CA GLU A 68 -22.89 -1.51 10.79
C GLU A 68 -21.95 -2.05 11.88
N SER A 69 -20.88 -2.75 11.51
CA SER A 69 -19.90 -3.23 12.49
C SER A 69 -19.13 -2.07 13.14
N PHE A 70 -18.73 -1.04 12.36
CA PHE A 70 -18.11 0.15 12.92
C PHE A 70 -19.09 0.98 13.75
N ARG A 71 -20.33 1.14 13.29
CA ARG A 71 -21.37 1.85 14.05
C ARG A 71 -21.61 1.20 15.41
N ASN A 72 -21.71 -0.13 15.46
CA ASN A 72 -21.88 -0.85 16.72
C ASN A 72 -20.61 -0.76 17.59
N ALA A 73 -19.42 -0.80 17.00
CA ALA A 73 -18.18 -0.59 17.73
C ALA A 73 -18.10 0.83 18.33
N ALA A 74 -18.45 1.86 17.57
CA ALA A 74 -18.49 3.22 18.06
C ALA A 74 -19.54 3.42 19.18
N ASN A 75 -20.72 2.82 19.04
CA ASN A 75 -21.75 2.85 20.09
C ASN A 75 -21.32 2.16 21.39
N PHE A 76 -20.51 1.10 21.30
CA PHE A 76 -19.92 0.46 22.48
C PHE A 76 -19.12 1.44 23.35
N HIS A 77 -18.51 2.45 22.73
CA HIS A 77 -17.69 3.46 23.41
C HIS A 77 -18.47 4.59 24.06
N HIS A 78 -19.79 4.64 23.90
CA HIS A 78 -20.67 5.75 24.36
C HIS A 78 -20.17 7.11 23.84
N SER A 79 -19.68 7.13 22.61
CA SER A 79 -19.13 8.31 21.93
C SER A 79 -20.11 8.89 20.92
N LYS A 80 -19.89 10.15 20.53
CA LYS A 80 -20.68 10.80 19.48
C LYS A 80 -20.40 10.15 18.14
N VAL A 81 -21.41 9.59 17.48
CA VAL A 81 -21.30 9.00 16.14
C VAL A 81 -22.02 9.88 15.14
N SER A 82 -21.32 10.29 14.10
CA SER A 82 -21.85 11.07 12.97
C SER A 82 -21.61 10.32 11.66
N GLU A 83 -22.40 10.61 10.64
CA GLU A 83 -22.30 9.96 9.34
C GLU A 83 -22.42 10.99 8.20
N LEU A 84 -21.58 10.83 7.17
CA LEU A 84 -21.74 11.51 5.89
C LEU A 84 -22.44 10.59 4.89
N LEU A 85 -23.60 11.02 4.43
CA LEU A 85 -24.34 10.33 3.37
C LEU A 85 -23.87 10.84 1.98
N SER A 86 -23.31 9.97 1.18
CA SER A 86 -22.81 10.32 -0.16
C SER A 86 -23.89 10.93 -1.06
N SER A 87 -25.14 10.47 -0.93
CA SER A 87 -26.28 10.95 -1.73
C SER A 87 -26.70 12.40 -1.46
N SER A 88 -26.34 12.95 -0.29
CA SER A 88 -26.72 14.32 0.13
C SER A 88 -25.51 15.22 0.40
N SER A 89 -24.30 14.75 0.06
CA SER A 89 -23.05 15.49 0.32
C SER A 89 -22.72 16.51 -0.77
N SER A 90 -21.90 17.48 -0.41
CA SER A 90 -21.36 18.51 -1.31
C SER A 90 -20.46 17.93 -2.41
N PHE A 91 -19.99 16.69 -2.27
CA PHE A 91 -19.27 15.95 -3.33
C PHE A 91 -20.06 15.90 -4.65
N ASN A 92 -21.41 15.83 -4.57
CA ASN A 92 -22.28 15.91 -5.74
C ASN A 92 -22.25 17.27 -6.44
N LYS A 93 -21.69 18.30 -5.79
CA LYS A 93 -21.50 19.66 -6.34
C LYS A 93 -20.06 19.91 -6.78
N GLY A 94 -19.17 18.88 -6.69
CA GLY A 94 -17.76 18.98 -7.04
C GLY A 94 -16.87 19.56 -5.93
N GLU A 95 -17.30 19.52 -4.66
CA GLU A 95 -16.43 19.87 -3.54
C GLU A 95 -15.30 18.84 -3.38
N SER A 96 -14.09 19.33 -3.06
CA SER A 96 -12.92 18.47 -2.85
C SER A 96 -13.03 17.65 -1.55
N TYR A 97 -12.34 16.52 -1.51
CA TYR A 97 -12.20 15.77 -0.25
C TYR A 97 -11.49 16.61 0.81
N ALA A 98 -10.43 17.36 0.43
CA ALA A 98 -9.69 18.20 1.37
C ALA A 98 -10.59 19.22 2.07
N ASP A 99 -11.40 19.97 1.33
CA ASP A 99 -12.29 21.00 1.92
C ASP A 99 -13.29 20.38 2.88
N THR A 100 -13.94 19.30 2.46
CA THR A 100 -14.92 18.60 3.30
C THR A 100 -14.30 18.06 4.58
N PHE A 101 -13.18 17.32 4.48
CA PHE A 101 -12.58 16.67 5.66
C PHE A 101 -11.90 17.67 6.60
N ASN A 102 -11.29 18.73 6.09
CA ASN A 102 -10.73 19.81 6.91
C ASN A 102 -11.80 20.52 7.72
N MET A 103 -12.94 20.83 7.09
CA MET A 103 -14.09 21.41 7.80
C MET A 103 -14.62 20.45 8.88
N LEU A 104 -14.82 19.16 8.54
CA LEU A 104 -15.31 18.16 9.50
C LEU A 104 -14.31 17.92 10.65
N ALA A 105 -13.01 17.98 10.39
CA ALA A 105 -11.98 17.93 11.42
C ALA A 105 -12.14 19.10 12.41
N GLY A 106 -12.41 20.31 11.91
CA GLY A 106 -12.68 21.49 12.74
C GLY A 106 -13.90 21.35 13.68
N TYR A 107 -14.79 20.38 13.44
CA TYR A 107 -15.96 20.10 14.28
C TYR A 107 -15.72 19.10 15.41
N GLN A 108 -14.49 18.95 15.85
CA GLN A 108 -14.07 18.08 16.95
C GLN A 108 -14.34 16.56 16.69
N ASN A 109 -14.15 16.13 15.44
CA ASN A 109 -14.16 14.72 15.12
C ASN A 109 -12.75 14.15 15.27
N SER A 110 -12.60 13.17 16.16
CA SER A 110 -11.30 12.59 16.54
C SER A 110 -10.93 11.39 15.66
N ILE A 111 -11.90 10.67 15.12
CA ILE A 111 -11.69 9.50 14.26
C ILE A 111 -12.59 9.57 13.04
N PHE A 112 -12.00 9.43 11.86
CA PHE A 112 -12.71 9.24 10.60
C PHE A 112 -12.59 7.79 10.12
N ILE A 113 -13.73 7.14 9.87
CA ILE A 113 -13.82 5.81 9.30
C ILE A 113 -14.22 5.96 7.85
N VAL A 114 -13.27 5.78 6.93
CA VAL A 114 -13.47 6.13 5.52
C VAL A 114 -13.46 4.89 4.65
N ARG A 115 -14.52 4.75 3.82
CA ARG A 115 -14.59 3.79 2.73
C ARG A 115 -14.81 4.50 1.41
N SER A 116 -13.97 4.23 0.42
CA SER A 116 -13.99 4.89 -0.88
C SER A 116 -13.63 3.93 -2.02
N LYS A 117 -13.94 4.32 -3.26
CA LYS A 117 -13.40 3.67 -4.46
C LYS A 117 -12.02 4.19 -4.83
N VAL A 118 -11.65 5.36 -4.31
CA VAL A 118 -10.36 6.02 -4.58
C VAL A 118 -9.29 5.41 -3.67
N GLU A 119 -8.27 4.85 -4.30
CA GLU A 119 -7.18 4.14 -3.61
C GLU A 119 -6.19 5.13 -2.96
N GLY A 120 -5.81 4.89 -1.72
CA GLY A 120 -4.89 5.71 -0.93
C GLY A 120 -5.50 7.01 -0.38
N VAL A 121 -6.80 7.21 -0.53
CA VAL A 121 -7.47 8.44 -0.08
C VAL A 121 -7.33 8.67 1.42
N THR A 122 -7.47 7.64 2.24
CA THR A 122 -7.35 7.75 3.70
C THR A 122 -5.97 8.20 4.14
N LYS A 123 -4.92 7.69 3.51
CA LYS A 123 -3.55 8.07 3.82
C LYS A 123 -3.29 9.53 3.49
N TRP A 124 -3.72 9.96 2.31
CA TRP A 124 -3.59 11.37 1.94
C TRP A 124 -4.39 12.28 2.85
N LEU A 125 -5.65 11.93 3.17
CA LEU A 125 -6.47 12.72 4.09
C LEU A 125 -5.88 12.82 5.49
N SER A 126 -5.22 11.77 5.98
CA SER A 126 -4.54 11.83 7.28
C SER A 126 -3.38 12.82 7.27
N GLU A 127 -2.61 12.90 6.16
CA GLU A 127 -1.54 13.89 5.98
C GLU A 127 -2.11 15.31 5.85
N GLU A 128 -3.13 15.51 5.02
CA GLU A 128 -3.75 16.82 4.75
C GLU A 128 -4.43 17.40 6.00
N THR A 129 -5.19 16.60 6.74
CA THR A 129 -5.86 17.07 7.95
C THR A 129 -4.89 17.31 9.11
N GLU A 130 -3.76 16.60 9.16
CA GLU A 130 -2.68 16.88 10.10
C GLU A 130 -2.07 18.26 9.81
N GLU A 131 -1.75 18.56 8.55
CA GLU A 131 -1.25 19.87 8.13
C GLU A 131 -2.28 20.98 8.41
N TYR A 132 -3.56 20.72 8.16
CA TYR A 132 -4.66 21.64 8.46
C TYR A 132 -4.75 21.91 9.97
N ALA A 133 -4.70 20.88 10.81
CA ALA A 133 -4.76 21.00 12.26
C ALA A 133 -3.59 21.83 12.80
N GLN A 134 -2.37 21.57 12.32
CA GLN A 134 -1.18 22.34 12.70
C GLN A 134 -1.29 23.81 12.28
N ARG A 135 -1.70 24.08 11.04
CA ARG A 135 -1.84 25.43 10.48
C ARG A 135 -2.91 26.26 11.19
N ASN A 136 -3.98 25.62 11.66
CA ASN A 136 -5.10 26.29 12.34
C ASN A 136 -5.03 26.19 13.87
N GLY A 137 -3.99 25.58 14.44
CA GLY A 137 -3.81 25.46 15.88
C GLY A 137 -4.87 24.62 16.58
N LEU A 138 -5.38 23.56 15.91
CA LEU A 138 -6.33 22.65 16.53
C LEU A 138 -5.67 21.88 17.67
N PRO A 139 -6.37 21.64 18.79
CA PRO A 139 -5.81 20.96 19.95
C PRO A 139 -5.66 19.44 19.77
N TYR A 140 -6.02 18.92 18.62
CA TYR A 140 -5.95 17.48 18.27
C TYR A 140 -5.69 17.30 16.78
N VAL A 141 -5.15 16.14 16.44
CA VAL A 141 -5.00 15.65 15.06
C VAL A 141 -5.97 14.49 14.89
N PRO A 142 -6.89 14.53 13.90
CA PRO A 142 -7.79 13.41 13.64
C PRO A 142 -7.04 12.18 13.17
N ALA A 143 -7.51 11.01 13.58
CA ALA A 143 -7.03 9.72 13.06
C ALA A 143 -7.97 9.20 11.98
N PHE A 144 -7.42 8.48 11.01
CA PHE A 144 -8.17 7.86 9.92
C PHE A 144 -8.09 6.34 9.98
N ILE A 145 -9.22 5.68 9.76
CA ILE A 145 -9.32 4.24 9.62
C ILE A 145 -9.80 3.92 8.22
N ASN A 146 -8.97 3.22 7.44
CA ASN A 146 -9.35 2.72 6.13
C ASN A 146 -10.34 1.56 6.26
N ALA A 147 -11.60 1.79 5.91
CA ALA A 147 -12.68 0.80 5.88
C ALA A 147 -12.83 0.14 4.49
N GLY A 148 -11.81 0.27 3.65
CA GLY A 148 -11.68 -0.27 2.30
C GLY A 148 -11.59 0.81 1.24
N ASP A 149 -10.49 0.82 0.47
CA ASP A 149 -10.24 1.77 -0.61
C ASP A 149 -10.02 1.04 -1.95
N GLY A 150 -11.05 0.98 -2.75
CA GLY A 150 -11.00 0.39 -4.10
C GLY A 150 -10.51 -1.06 -4.12
N LYS A 151 -9.43 -1.30 -4.87
CA LYS A 151 -8.75 -2.60 -4.96
C LYS A 151 -7.47 -2.66 -4.12
N HIS A 152 -7.13 -1.57 -3.42
CA HIS A 152 -5.90 -1.44 -2.68
C HIS A 152 -5.95 -2.25 -1.38
N GLU A 153 -6.50 -1.70 -0.28
CA GLU A 153 -6.52 -2.40 1.00
C GLU A 153 -7.84 -2.28 1.77
N HIS A 154 -8.02 -3.18 2.71
CA HIS A 154 -9.02 -3.11 3.75
C HIS A 154 -8.41 -3.62 5.06
N PRO A 155 -7.55 -2.82 5.73
CA PRO A 155 -6.74 -3.30 6.86
C PRO A 155 -7.59 -3.87 8.01
N THR A 156 -8.79 -3.34 8.25
CA THR A 156 -9.67 -3.88 9.30
C THR A 156 -10.32 -5.22 8.92
N GLN A 157 -10.37 -5.57 7.62
CA GLN A 157 -10.72 -6.92 7.20
C GLN A 157 -9.55 -7.87 7.44
N GLU A 158 -8.32 -7.44 7.16
CA GLU A 158 -7.14 -8.24 7.44
C GLU A 158 -7.01 -8.53 8.95
N LEU A 159 -7.17 -7.52 9.80
CA LEU A 159 -7.13 -7.70 11.26
C LEU A 159 -8.16 -8.72 11.77
N LEU A 160 -9.41 -8.69 11.29
CA LEU A 160 -10.40 -9.65 11.73
C LEU A 160 -10.15 -11.08 11.20
N ASP A 161 -9.57 -11.20 10.01
CA ASP A 161 -9.16 -12.48 9.43
C ASP A 161 -8.01 -13.09 10.24
N GLU A 162 -6.95 -12.30 10.51
CA GLU A 162 -5.81 -12.71 11.32
C GLU A 162 -6.24 -13.14 12.73
N PHE A 163 -7.11 -12.36 13.38
CA PHE A 163 -7.63 -12.72 14.69
C PHE A 163 -8.41 -14.04 14.67
N THR A 164 -9.21 -14.26 13.61
CA THR A 164 -9.97 -15.51 13.47
C THR A 164 -9.06 -16.71 13.24
N PHE A 165 -8.00 -16.55 12.47
CA PHE A 165 -6.98 -17.58 12.29
C PHE A 165 -6.26 -17.88 13.61
N LEU A 166 -5.92 -16.86 14.39
CA LEU A 166 -5.30 -17.03 15.72
C LEU A 166 -6.20 -17.81 16.69
N GLU A 167 -7.50 -17.53 16.70
CA GLU A 167 -8.43 -18.29 17.55
C GLU A 167 -8.42 -19.79 17.20
N ASP A 168 -8.50 -20.11 15.90
CA ASP A 168 -8.46 -21.51 15.44
C ASP A 168 -7.06 -22.13 15.54
N ASN A 169 -6.04 -21.31 15.72
CA ASN A 169 -4.66 -21.72 16.00
C ASN A 169 -4.30 -21.67 17.49
N ASN A 170 -5.30 -21.73 18.38
CA ASN A 170 -5.14 -21.67 19.84
C ASN A 170 -4.33 -20.44 20.32
N MET A 171 -4.48 -19.30 19.67
CA MET A 171 -3.74 -18.05 19.90
C MET A 171 -2.22 -18.19 19.78
N SER A 172 -1.72 -19.23 19.06
CA SER A 172 -0.29 -19.40 18.75
C SER A 172 0.11 -18.64 17.51
N PHE A 173 1.28 -17.99 17.57
CA PHE A 173 1.95 -17.33 16.45
C PHE A 173 3.03 -18.19 15.78
N ASP A 174 3.29 -19.42 16.26
CA ASP A 174 4.43 -20.23 15.84
C ASP A 174 4.36 -20.65 14.36
N SER A 175 3.18 -21.10 13.93
CA SER A 175 3.00 -21.53 12.55
C SER A 175 1.55 -21.46 12.10
N ILE A 176 1.34 -21.27 10.80
CA ILE A 176 0.03 -21.38 10.15
C ILE A 176 0.15 -22.12 8.81
N HIS A 177 -0.86 -22.95 8.52
CA HIS A 177 -1.05 -23.55 7.19
C HIS A 177 -2.44 -23.16 6.69
N VAL A 178 -2.51 -22.36 5.62
CA VAL A 178 -3.76 -21.82 5.07
C VAL A 178 -3.88 -22.08 3.57
N ALA A 179 -5.07 -22.48 3.13
CA ALA A 179 -5.42 -22.60 1.72
C ALA A 179 -6.24 -21.37 1.29
N LEU A 180 -5.78 -20.64 0.27
CA LEU A 180 -6.47 -19.51 -0.35
C LEU A 180 -7.16 -20.01 -1.62
N VAL A 181 -8.49 -19.92 -1.68
CA VAL A 181 -9.30 -20.56 -2.71
C VAL A 181 -10.18 -19.55 -3.43
N GLY A 182 -10.23 -19.59 -4.75
CA GLY A 182 -11.19 -18.83 -5.54
C GLY A 182 -10.56 -17.83 -6.48
N ASP A 183 -11.06 -16.60 -6.50
CA ASP A 183 -10.50 -15.52 -7.32
C ASP A 183 -9.30 -14.88 -6.61
N LEU A 184 -8.13 -15.43 -6.88
CA LEU A 184 -6.88 -14.92 -6.31
C LEU A 184 -6.30 -13.76 -7.15
N TYR A 185 -6.80 -13.56 -8.36
CA TYR A 185 -6.35 -12.48 -9.24
C TYR A 185 -6.93 -11.11 -8.86
N HIS A 186 -8.24 -11.05 -8.53
CA HIS A 186 -8.93 -9.79 -8.22
C HIS A 186 -9.14 -9.57 -6.72
N GLY A 187 -8.83 -10.56 -5.89
CA GLY A 187 -9.17 -10.59 -4.48
C GLY A 187 -8.22 -9.78 -3.60
N ARG A 188 -8.52 -8.48 -3.34
CA ARG A 188 -7.68 -7.69 -2.42
C ARG A 188 -7.46 -8.37 -1.05
N THR A 189 -8.46 -9.09 -0.54
CA THR A 189 -8.35 -9.79 0.76
C THR A 189 -7.38 -10.96 0.76
N VAL A 190 -7.07 -11.55 -0.40
CA VAL A 190 -6.03 -12.58 -0.52
C VAL A 190 -4.66 -11.95 -0.85
N HIS A 191 -4.65 -10.78 -1.50
CA HIS A 191 -3.41 -10.04 -1.74
C HIS A 191 -2.81 -9.53 -0.42
N SER A 192 -3.62 -9.00 0.50
CA SER A 192 -3.16 -8.54 1.82
C SER A 192 -2.60 -9.66 2.70
N LYS A 193 -2.93 -10.95 2.43
CA LYS A 193 -2.32 -12.09 3.13
C LYS A 193 -0.80 -12.20 2.93
N ALA A 194 -0.26 -11.63 1.84
CA ALA A 194 1.19 -11.59 1.64
C ALA A 194 1.92 -10.82 2.75
N ASP A 195 1.27 -9.81 3.35
CA ASP A 195 1.80 -9.03 4.48
C ASP A 195 1.16 -9.44 5.81
N GLY A 196 -0.12 -9.75 5.81
CA GLY A 196 -0.86 -10.13 7.00
C GLY A 196 -0.30 -11.38 7.67
N LEU A 197 -0.05 -12.44 6.90
CA LEU A 197 0.44 -13.71 7.44
C LEU A 197 1.86 -13.64 8.01
N LYS A 198 2.63 -12.55 7.81
CA LYS A 198 3.90 -12.30 8.53
C LYS A 198 3.72 -12.25 10.05
N LEU A 199 2.50 -12.20 10.53
CA LEU A 199 2.15 -12.31 11.94
C LEU A 199 2.64 -13.63 12.56
N PHE A 200 2.70 -14.70 11.76
CA PHE A 200 3.13 -16.05 12.17
C PHE A 200 4.60 -16.28 11.83
N ASP A 201 5.31 -17.00 12.69
CA ASP A 201 6.76 -17.23 12.53
C ASP A 201 7.07 -18.19 11.36
N LYS A 202 6.17 -19.16 11.10
CA LYS A 202 6.25 -20.09 9.97
C LYS A 202 4.94 -20.11 9.20
N VAL A 203 4.99 -19.85 7.92
CA VAL A 203 3.78 -19.72 7.08
C VAL A 203 3.85 -20.68 5.90
N LYS A 204 2.81 -21.50 5.75
CA LYS A 204 2.56 -22.34 4.59
C LYS A 204 1.26 -21.90 3.93
N VAL A 205 1.31 -21.58 2.64
CA VAL A 205 0.18 -21.08 1.86
C VAL A 205 -0.03 -21.95 0.64
N ASP A 206 -1.26 -22.46 0.48
CA ASP A 206 -1.71 -23.17 -0.70
C ASP A 206 -2.60 -22.25 -1.53
N LEU A 207 -2.21 -21.94 -2.75
CA LEU A 207 -2.96 -21.12 -3.69
C LEU A 207 -3.75 -22.03 -4.62
N ILE A 208 -5.09 -21.96 -4.56
CA ILE A 208 -5.98 -22.85 -5.27
C ILE A 208 -6.89 -22.04 -6.19
N ALA A 209 -6.53 -22.00 -7.46
CA ALA A 209 -7.27 -21.29 -8.50
C ALA A 209 -6.91 -21.82 -9.88
N PRO A 210 -7.82 -21.81 -10.86
CA PRO A 210 -7.47 -22.02 -12.26
C PRO A 210 -6.60 -20.87 -12.77
N GLU A 211 -5.88 -21.08 -13.87
CA GLU A 211 -4.91 -20.12 -14.44
C GLU A 211 -5.48 -18.70 -14.60
N GLU A 212 -6.73 -18.60 -15.06
CA GLU A 212 -7.40 -17.31 -15.29
C GLU A 212 -7.71 -16.53 -13.99
N LEU A 213 -7.71 -17.19 -12.84
CA LEU A 213 -7.98 -16.63 -11.52
C LEU A 213 -6.78 -16.71 -10.58
N ALA A 214 -5.62 -17.13 -11.08
CA ALA A 214 -4.42 -17.36 -10.30
C ALA A 214 -3.90 -16.07 -9.63
N MET A 215 -3.22 -16.23 -8.50
CA MET A 215 -2.53 -15.12 -7.82
C MET A 215 -1.50 -14.49 -8.76
N PRO A 216 -1.47 -13.16 -8.91
CA PRO A 216 -0.43 -12.50 -9.71
C PRO A 216 0.98 -12.84 -9.17
N ASP A 217 1.93 -13.06 -10.09
CA ASP A 217 3.30 -13.46 -9.77
C ASP A 217 3.97 -12.54 -8.74
N SER A 218 3.71 -11.24 -8.80
CA SER A 218 4.25 -10.26 -7.86
C SER A 218 3.89 -10.55 -6.40
N TYR A 219 2.68 -11.06 -6.13
CA TYR A 219 2.28 -11.45 -4.78
C TYR A 219 2.85 -12.81 -4.38
N VAL A 220 2.97 -13.73 -5.33
CA VAL A 220 3.63 -15.03 -5.09
C VAL A 220 5.10 -14.83 -4.72
N GLU A 221 5.79 -13.97 -5.45
CA GLU A 221 7.18 -13.61 -5.17
C GLU A 221 7.31 -12.92 -3.82
N LYS A 222 6.43 -11.96 -3.52
CA LYS A 222 6.39 -11.28 -2.22
C LYS A 222 6.19 -12.27 -1.05
N MET A 223 5.29 -13.25 -1.19
CA MET A 223 5.10 -14.30 -0.19
C MET A 223 6.39 -15.11 0.03
N LYS A 224 7.07 -15.51 -1.06
CA LYS A 224 8.34 -16.24 -0.99
C LYS A 224 9.45 -15.39 -0.36
N GLU A 225 9.55 -14.12 -0.71
CA GLU A 225 10.50 -13.17 -0.09
C GLU A 225 10.24 -12.98 1.41
N ASN A 226 8.98 -13.05 1.84
CA ASN A 226 8.59 -13.05 3.25
C ASN A 226 8.86 -14.40 3.96
N GLY A 227 9.44 -15.37 3.25
CA GLY A 227 9.81 -16.68 3.80
C GLY A 227 8.67 -17.69 3.85
N PHE A 228 7.57 -17.47 3.13
CA PHE A 228 6.45 -18.40 3.10
C PHE A 228 6.75 -19.62 2.22
N GLU A 229 6.32 -20.80 2.66
CA GLU A 229 6.22 -21.97 1.81
C GLU A 229 4.96 -21.84 0.96
N VAL A 230 5.10 -21.66 -0.36
CA VAL A 230 3.97 -21.43 -1.28
C VAL A 230 3.84 -22.61 -2.23
N ARG A 231 2.64 -23.20 -2.28
CA ARG A 231 2.25 -24.24 -3.25
C ARG A 231 1.09 -23.74 -4.10
N ILE A 232 1.03 -24.18 -5.36
CA ILE A 232 0.01 -23.73 -6.33
C ILE A 232 -0.72 -24.95 -6.88
N PHE A 233 -2.05 -24.88 -6.93
CA PHE A 233 -2.95 -25.91 -7.41
C PHE A 233 -4.00 -25.31 -8.34
N GLY A 234 -4.34 -26.03 -9.42
CA GLY A 234 -5.31 -25.57 -10.42
C GLY A 234 -6.78 -25.74 -9.99
N SER A 235 -7.05 -26.58 -8.99
CA SER A 235 -8.42 -26.86 -8.53
C SER A 235 -8.46 -27.41 -7.10
N ILE A 236 -9.64 -27.36 -6.47
CA ILE A 236 -9.87 -28.02 -5.17
C ILE A 236 -9.66 -29.54 -5.31
N GLU A 237 -10.07 -30.13 -6.42
CA GLU A 237 -9.94 -31.58 -6.65
C GLU A 237 -8.46 -32.02 -6.68
N GLU A 238 -7.60 -31.27 -7.33
CA GLU A 238 -6.16 -31.50 -7.32
C GLU A 238 -5.58 -31.35 -5.90
N TYR A 239 -5.97 -30.28 -5.21
CA TYR A 239 -5.49 -29.96 -3.89
C TYR A 239 -5.81 -31.03 -2.84
N VAL A 240 -7.05 -31.49 -2.76
CA VAL A 240 -7.45 -32.48 -1.74
C VAL A 240 -6.73 -33.83 -1.92
N LYS A 241 -6.25 -34.12 -3.13
CA LYS A 241 -5.49 -35.35 -3.44
C LYS A 241 -4.00 -35.25 -3.11
N CYS A 242 -3.49 -34.07 -2.70
CA CYS A 242 -2.05 -33.91 -2.43
C CYS A 242 -1.57 -34.56 -1.13
N GLY A 243 -2.49 -35.01 -0.25
CA GLY A 243 -2.21 -35.69 1.01
C GLY A 243 -1.77 -34.79 2.17
N ASP A 244 -1.52 -33.50 1.94
CA ASP A 244 -1.14 -32.51 2.94
C ASP A 244 -2.03 -31.28 2.81
N VAL A 245 -3.24 -31.40 3.32
CA VAL A 245 -4.34 -30.42 3.20
C VAL A 245 -4.40 -29.52 4.44
N ALA A 246 -4.48 -28.21 4.25
CA ALA A 246 -4.62 -27.25 5.33
C ALA A 246 -5.95 -27.44 6.11
N LYS A 247 -5.93 -27.10 7.40
CA LYS A 247 -7.15 -27.02 8.20
C LYS A 247 -7.87 -25.68 8.08
N MET A 248 -7.22 -24.66 7.54
CA MET A 248 -7.77 -23.32 7.39
C MET A 248 -7.92 -23.00 5.90
N TRP A 249 -9.16 -22.83 5.43
CA TRP A 249 -9.44 -22.51 4.03
C TRP A 249 -10.12 -21.17 3.92
N TYR A 250 -9.49 -20.24 3.23
CA TYR A 250 -10.03 -18.90 2.98
C TYR A 250 -10.55 -18.79 1.54
N PHE A 251 -11.85 -18.71 1.40
CA PHE A 251 -12.52 -18.64 0.11
C PHE A 251 -12.78 -17.21 -0.32
N THR A 252 -12.68 -16.95 -1.61
CA THR A 252 -13.10 -15.69 -2.23
C THR A 252 -14.18 -15.92 -3.29
N ARG A 253 -14.99 -14.89 -3.52
CA ARG A 253 -15.99 -14.88 -4.57
C ARG A 253 -15.35 -14.60 -5.93
N PRO A 254 -15.60 -15.38 -6.99
CA PRO A 254 -15.19 -15.04 -8.34
C PRO A 254 -15.80 -13.70 -8.78
N GLN A 255 -14.97 -12.79 -9.28
CA GLN A 255 -15.38 -11.48 -9.77
C GLN A 255 -15.40 -11.50 -11.31
N LEU A 256 -16.13 -12.47 -11.89
CA LEU A 256 -16.16 -12.73 -13.32
C LEU A 256 -16.72 -11.55 -14.12
N GLU A 257 -17.52 -10.69 -13.48
CA GLU A 257 -18.01 -9.43 -14.04
C GLU A 257 -16.89 -8.43 -14.41
N ARG A 258 -15.68 -8.68 -13.96
CA ARG A 258 -14.47 -7.87 -14.26
C ARG A 258 -13.62 -8.44 -15.38
N MET A 259 -14.03 -9.57 -15.96
CA MET A 259 -13.26 -10.28 -16.97
C MET A 259 -13.88 -10.10 -18.35
N GLY A 260 -13.06 -10.20 -19.39
CA GLY A 260 -13.50 -10.09 -20.78
C GLY A 260 -14.37 -11.28 -21.22
N GLU A 261 -15.09 -11.10 -22.34
CA GLU A 261 -16.07 -12.07 -22.89
C GLU A 261 -15.54 -13.50 -23.06
N LYS A 262 -14.25 -13.65 -23.39
CA LYS A 262 -13.63 -14.99 -23.55
C LYS A 262 -13.59 -15.80 -22.25
N VAL A 263 -13.42 -15.14 -21.11
CA VAL A 263 -13.41 -15.79 -19.79
C VAL A 263 -14.83 -16.03 -19.32
N LEU A 264 -15.76 -15.13 -19.63
CA LEU A 264 -17.19 -15.34 -19.37
C LEU A 264 -17.73 -16.58 -20.05
N ALA A 265 -17.25 -16.94 -21.24
CA ALA A 265 -17.63 -18.18 -21.93
C ALA A 265 -17.22 -19.46 -21.17
N LYS A 266 -16.18 -19.41 -20.32
CA LYS A 266 -15.69 -20.52 -19.47
C LYS A 266 -16.23 -20.48 -18.04
N GLN A 267 -17.15 -19.60 -17.73
CA GLN A 267 -17.59 -19.26 -16.37
C GLN A 267 -18.03 -20.50 -15.55
N ALA A 268 -18.76 -21.43 -16.16
CA ALA A 268 -19.23 -22.63 -15.47
C ALA A 268 -18.06 -23.53 -15.03
N THR A 269 -17.10 -23.76 -15.90
CA THR A 269 -15.92 -24.58 -15.64
C THR A 269 -15.03 -23.94 -14.55
N LEU A 270 -14.79 -22.62 -14.66
CA LEU A 270 -13.99 -21.89 -13.65
C LEU A 270 -14.63 -21.95 -12.26
N ARG A 271 -15.95 -21.84 -12.18
CA ARG A 271 -16.66 -21.98 -10.89
C ARG A 271 -16.57 -23.39 -10.34
N GLU A 272 -16.67 -24.41 -11.18
CA GLU A 272 -16.60 -25.81 -10.75
C GLU A 272 -15.24 -26.14 -10.09
N THR A 273 -14.14 -25.62 -10.60
CA THR A 273 -12.79 -25.88 -10.07
C THR A 273 -12.56 -25.33 -8.65
N ILE A 274 -13.30 -24.27 -8.25
CA ILE A 274 -13.15 -23.55 -6.97
C ILE A 274 -14.39 -23.64 -6.07
N THR A 275 -15.40 -24.43 -6.44
CA THR A 275 -16.58 -24.68 -5.58
C THR A 275 -16.37 -25.96 -4.78
N PHE A 276 -16.54 -25.87 -3.46
CA PHE A 276 -16.41 -27.04 -2.60
C PHE A 276 -17.58 -28.03 -2.81
N ARG A 277 -17.29 -29.30 -3.02
CA ARG A 277 -18.25 -30.37 -3.28
C ARG A 277 -18.26 -31.40 -2.15
N LYS A 278 -19.37 -32.16 -2.04
CA LYS A 278 -19.55 -33.13 -0.95
C LYS A 278 -18.52 -34.27 -0.97
N GLU A 279 -18.10 -34.70 -2.16
CA GLU A 279 -17.05 -35.72 -2.30
C GLU A 279 -15.70 -35.33 -1.74
N PHE A 280 -15.43 -34.05 -1.51
CA PHE A 280 -14.18 -33.59 -0.93
C PHE A 280 -14.13 -33.73 0.59
N LEU A 281 -15.25 -34.01 1.26
CA LEU A 281 -15.32 -34.15 2.72
C LEU A 281 -14.42 -35.26 3.26
N GLU A 282 -14.23 -36.34 2.52
CA GLU A 282 -13.40 -37.48 2.92
C GLU A 282 -11.89 -37.17 2.91
N PHE A 283 -11.45 -36.11 2.22
CA PHE A 283 -10.05 -35.75 2.05
C PHE A 283 -9.60 -34.62 2.99
N ILE A 284 -10.53 -33.89 3.62
CA ILE A 284 -10.17 -32.78 4.49
C ILE A 284 -9.90 -33.26 5.93
N PRO A 285 -8.89 -32.70 6.62
CA PRO A 285 -8.56 -33.07 7.99
C PRO A 285 -9.72 -32.73 8.96
N GLU A 286 -9.80 -33.51 10.05
CA GLU A 286 -10.70 -33.18 11.15
C GLU A 286 -10.35 -31.82 11.76
N GLY A 287 -11.37 -31.03 12.12
CA GLY A 287 -11.21 -29.68 12.64
C GLY A 287 -11.03 -28.60 11.59
N THR A 288 -11.14 -28.93 10.28
CA THR A 288 -11.07 -27.95 9.20
C THR A 288 -12.13 -26.86 9.36
N LYS A 289 -11.75 -25.61 9.06
CA LYS A 289 -12.60 -24.42 9.07
C LYS A 289 -12.50 -23.68 7.73
N PHE A 290 -13.66 -23.25 7.24
CA PHE A 290 -13.77 -22.42 6.03
C PHE A 290 -14.09 -20.99 6.43
N TYR A 291 -13.40 -20.04 5.81
CA TYR A 291 -13.54 -18.59 6.00
C TYR A 291 -13.92 -17.91 4.70
N HIS A 292 -14.60 -16.79 4.80
CA HIS A 292 -15.01 -15.99 3.64
C HIS A 292 -15.22 -14.53 4.04
N PRO A 293 -14.65 -13.54 3.36
CA PRO A 293 -14.83 -12.11 3.71
C PRO A 293 -16.25 -11.61 3.45
N LEU A 294 -17.12 -12.44 2.83
CA LEU A 294 -18.47 -12.11 2.45
C LEU A 294 -18.57 -10.88 1.51
N PRO A 295 -19.59 -10.75 0.65
CA PRO A 295 -20.72 -11.66 0.50
C PRO A 295 -20.41 -12.89 -0.35
N ARG A 296 -21.03 -14.04 -0.06
CA ARG A 296 -21.09 -15.15 -1.00
C ARG A 296 -22.05 -14.82 -2.14
N HIS A 297 -21.78 -15.34 -3.36
CA HIS A 297 -22.70 -15.18 -4.46
C HIS A 297 -23.99 -15.97 -4.20
N LYS A 298 -25.15 -15.36 -4.44
CA LYS A 298 -26.43 -15.97 -4.10
C LYS A 298 -26.70 -17.29 -4.86
N GLU A 299 -26.43 -17.29 -6.17
CA GLU A 299 -26.73 -18.43 -7.05
C GLU A 299 -25.55 -19.39 -7.19
N HIS A 300 -24.32 -18.88 -7.11
CA HIS A 300 -23.10 -19.63 -7.37
C HIS A 300 -22.06 -19.42 -6.27
N PRO A 301 -22.34 -19.83 -5.03
CA PRO A 301 -21.39 -19.65 -3.93
C PRO A 301 -20.22 -20.65 -4.06
N THR A 302 -19.00 -20.19 -3.81
CA THR A 302 -17.82 -21.07 -3.72
C THR A 302 -17.88 -21.97 -2.47
N ILE A 303 -18.54 -21.49 -1.41
CA ILE A 303 -18.96 -22.29 -0.24
C ILE A 303 -20.47 -22.51 -0.35
N PRO A 304 -20.92 -23.71 -0.72
CA PRO A 304 -22.34 -24.02 -0.86
C PRO A 304 -23.12 -23.90 0.46
N THR A 305 -24.40 -23.56 0.35
CA THR A 305 -25.28 -23.29 1.52
C THR A 305 -25.52 -24.50 2.44
N TRP A 306 -25.35 -25.73 1.92
CA TRP A 306 -25.45 -26.92 2.79
C TRP A 306 -24.36 -27.00 3.86
N LEU A 307 -23.29 -26.21 3.73
CA LEU A 307 -22.21 -26.08 4.73
C LEU A 307 -22.56 -25.14 5.88
N ASP A 308 -23.60 -24.31 5.76
CA ASP A 308 -23.93 -23.26 6.74
C ASP A 308 -24.14 -23.78 8.16
N LYS A 309 -24.65 -25.01 8.30
CA LYS A 309 -24.94 -25.65 9.60
C LYS A 309 -23.93 -26.73 10.00
N THR A 310 -22.78 -26.77 9.32
CA THR A 310 -21.72 -27.75 9.62
C THR A 310 -20.61 -27.14 10.48
N SER A 311 -19.78 -28.01 11.06
CA SER A 311 -18.60 -27.59 11.81
C SER A 311 -17.53 -26.87 10.96
N LEU A 312 -17.64 -26.93 9.63
CA LEU A 312 -16.76 -26.22 8.69
C LEU A 312 -17.01 -24.71 8.63
N ASN A 313 -18.21 -24.25 9.09
CA ASN A 313 -18.56 -22.83 9.10
C ASN A 313 -17.71 -22.04 10.09
N GLY A 314 -16.66 -21.38 9.60
CA GLY A 314 -15.86 -20.41 10.33
C GLY A 314 -16.19 -18.95 9.98
N TRP A 315 -16.85 -18.71 8.82
CA TRP A 315 -17.10 -17.37 8.27
C TRP A 315 -18.11 -16.53 9.08
N GLU A 316 -19.04 -17.15 9.80
CA GLU A 316 -19.97 -16.42 10.67
C GLU A 316 -19.25 -15.84 11.89
N ARG A 317 -18.43 -16.66 12.56
CA ARG A 317 -17.59 -16.18 13.67
C ARG A 317 -16.57 -15.14 13.17
N GLN A 318 -15.95 -15.36 12.00
CA GLN A 318 -15.06 -14.40 11.35
C GLN A 318 -15.75 -13.04 11.20
N ALA A 319 -16.99 -13.00 10.72
CA ALA A 319 -17.73 -11.76 10.56
C ALA A 319 -17.99 -11.04 11.89
N ILE A 320 -18.33 -11.81 12.96
CA ILE A 320 -18.55 -11.29 14.32
C ILE A 320 -17.24 -10.76 14.93
N ASN A 321 -16.12 -11.41 14.69
CA ASN A 321 -14.81 -10.97 15.17
C ASN A 321 -14.45 -9.56 14.69
N GLY A 322 -15.03 -9.15 13.55
CA GLY A 322 -14.90 -7.78 13.06
C GLY A 322 -15.41 -6.72 14.04
N LEU A 323 -16.45 -7.01 14.82
CA LEU A 323 -16.92 -6.10 15.86
C LEU A 323 -15.87 -5.93 16.97
N TYR A 324 -15.34 -7.02 17.50
CA TYR A 324 -14.34 -6.98 18.59
C TYR A 324 -13.06 -6.27 18.16
N CYS A 325 -12.55 -6.59 16.97
CA CYS A 325 -11.38 -5.92 16.41
C CYS A 325 -11.60 -4.40 16.25
N ARG A 326 -12.78 -3.98 15.80
CA ARG A 326 -13.09 -2.55 15.60
C ARG A 326 -13.28 -1.80 16.92
N ILE A 327 -13.86 -2.43 17.94
CA ILE A 327 -13.91 -1.84 19.28
C ILE A 327 -12.49 -1.60 19.81
N VAL A 328 -11.63 -2.61 19.81
CA VAL A 328 -10.25 -2.46 20.31
C VAL A 328 -9.44 -1.46 19.48
N LEU A 329 -9.63 -1.43 18.16
CA LEU A 329 -8.97 -0.45 17.30
C LEU A 329 -9.33 0.98 17.69
N ILE A 330 -10.60 1.26 17.91
CA ILE A 330 -11.07 2.57 18.38
C ILE A 330 -10.54 2.87 19.79
N SER A 331 -10.50 1.88 20.71
CA SER A 331 -9.91 2.04 22.05
C SER A 331 -8.43 2.43 22.00
N LEU A 332 -7.64 1.80 21.10
CA LEU A 332 -6.21 2.11 20.92
C LEU A 332 -6.01 3.52 20.36
N ILE A 333 -6.72 3.83 19.27
CA ILE A 333 -6.59 5.13 18.59
C ILE A 333 -7.05 6.28 19.49
N SER A 334 -8.06 6.07 20.34
CA SER A 334 -8.46 7.08 21.33
C SER A 334 -7.45 7.24 22.47
N GLY A 335 -6.56 6.27 22.66
CA GLY A 335 -5.64 6.20 23.78
C GLY A 335 -6.28 5.66 25.07
N LYS A 336 -7.47 5.04 25.00
CA LYS A 336 -8.12 4.41 26.16
C LYS A 336 -7.36 3.19 26.66
N VAL A 337 -6.77 2.42 25.73
CA VAL A 337 -5.83 1.33 26.01
C VAL A 337 -4.55 1.54 25.24
N GLY A 338 -3.49 0.82 25.60
CA GLY A 338 -2.20 0.88 24.89
C GLY A 338 -1.06 1.51 25.67
N ASP A 339 -1.30 2.03 26.89
CA ASP A 339 -0.27 2.63 27.75
C ASP A 339 0.70 1.57 28.31
N ASP A 340 0.28 0.32 28.34
CA ASP A 340 1.07 -0.84 28.77
C ASP A 340 1.90 -1.48 27.64
N TYR A 341 1.76 -1.00 26.40
CA TYR A 341 2.60 -1.44 25.29
C TYR A 341 3.99 -0.81 25.36
N VAL A 342 5.02 -1.65 25.28
CA VAL A 342 6.43 -1.21 25.23
C VAL A 342 6.93 -1.38 23.81
N PRO A 343 7.15 -0.27 23.07
CA PRO A 343 7.68 -0.34 21.70
C PRO A 343 9.08 -0.96 21.67
N VAL A 344 9.33 -1.81 20.69
CA VAL A 344 10.63 -2.40 20.43
C VAL A 344 11.25 -1.80 19.17
N GLU A 345 12.58 -1.96 19.00
CA GLU A 345 13.29 -1.40 17.83
C GLU A 345 12.72 -1.91 16.49
N ALA A 346 12.25 -3.16 16.46
CA ALA A 346 11.61 -3.76 15.29
C ALA A 346 10.28 -3.08 14.88
N ASP A 347 9.65 -2.29 15.76
CA ASP A 347 8.42 -1.55 15.44
C ASP A 347 8.68 -0.30 14.61
N LYS A 348 9.93 0.17 14.59
CA LYS A 348 10.30 1.34 13.79
C LYS A 348 10.33 0.96 12.31
N LYS A 349 9.55 1.66 11.50
CA LYS A 349 9.68 1.55 10.04
C LYS A 349 11.11 1.91 9.66
N ALA A 350 11.80 1.01 8.96
CA ALA A 350 13.14 1.28 8.46
C ALA A 350 13.10 2.51 7.53
N VAL A 351 13.71 3.59 7.97
CA VAL A 351 13.94 4.74 7.10
C VAL A 351 15.11 4.37 6.22
N CYS A 352 14.87 4.25 4.91
CA CYS A 352 15.94 4.02 3.96
C CYS A 352 16.74 5.32 3.81
N ASP A 353 17.85 5.43 4.56
CA ASP A 353 18.82 6.53 4.49
C ASP A 353 20.03 6.18 3.61
N GLU A 354 19.83 5.29 2.65
CA GLU A 354 20.86 4.88 1.71
C GLU A 354 21.39 6.09 0.94
N GLU A 355 22.73 6.26 0.94
CA GLU A 355 23.37 7.30 0.16
C GLU A 355 23.29 6.95 -1.33
N TYR A 356 22.87 7.90 -2.13
CA TYR A 356 22.68 7.72 -3.57
C TYR A 356 23.39 8.80 -4.42
N ILE A 357 24.22 9.63 -3.77
CA ILE A 357 25.06 10.65 -4.38
C ILE A 357 26.48 10.44 -3.88
N PHE A 358 27.39 10.10 -4.76
CA PHE A 358 28.76 9.76 -4.44
C PHE A 358 29.71 10.75 -5.11
N GLU A 359 30.62 11.37 -4.32
CA GLU A 359 31.76 12.07 -4.87
C GLU A 359 32.82 11.04 -5.27
N VAL A 360 33.28 11.09 -6.50
CA VAL A 360 34.27 10.17 -7.05
C VAL A 360 35.47 10.93 -7.57
N GLU A 361 36.66 10.38 -7.42
CA GLU A 361 37.86 11.02 -7.93
C GLU A 361 37.79 11.21 -9.45
N PRO A 362 38.09 12.42 -9.96
CA PRO A 362 38.21 12.65 -11.38
C PRO A 362 39.32 11.78 -11.95
N SER A 363 39.03 11.01 -12.99
CA SER A 363 40.08 10.27 -13.69
C SER A 363 41.04 11.27 -14.36
N ASN A 364 42.27 11.37 -13.85
CA ASN A 364 43.33 12.22 -14.37
C ASN A 364 43.90 11.73 -15.72
N THR A 365 43.05 11.38 -16.67
CA THR A 365 43.53 11.18 -18.04
C THR A 365 43.62 12.54 -18.70
N ASN A 366 44.84 12.98 -18.95
CA ASN A 366 45.20 14.13 -19.80
C ASN A 366 44.75 13.90 -21.27
N LYS A 367 43.48 13.54 -21.48
CA LYS A 367 42.90 13.52 -22.81
C LYS A 367 42.54 14.96 -23.15
N HIS A 368 43.37 15.63 -23.95
CA HIS A 368 42.92 16.77 -24.72
C HIS A 368 41.64 16.33 -25.43
N ARG A 369 40.49 16.73 -24.93
CA ARG A 369 39.22 16.50 -25.61
C ARG A 369 39.20 17.44 -26.80
N THR A 370 39.59 16.92 -27.96
CA THR A 370 39.39 17.58 -29.22
C THR A 370 37.91 17.76 -29.48
N TYR A 371 37.56 18.83 -30.18
CA TYR A 371 36.20 19.07 -30.68
C TYR A 371 35.72 17.80 -31.42
N SER A 372 34.74 17.17 -30.88
CA SER A 372 34.16 15.95 -31.46
C SER A 372 32.63 16.10 -31.47
N GLU A 373 32.06 15.95 -32.62
CA GLU A 373 30.59 15.85 -32.81
C GLU A 373 29.77 17.05 -32.27
N GLY A 374 30.28 18.28 -32.32
CA GLY A 374 29.52 19.48 -31.93
C GLY A 374 29.60 19.86 -30.44
N ILE A 375 30.32 19.10 -29.61
CA ILE A 375 30.53 19.39 -28.19
C ILE A 375 31.84 20.16 -28.06
N ARG A 376 31.79 21.46 -27.65
CA ARG A 376 32.97 22.23 -27.27
C ARG A 376 33.38 21.90 -25.85
N PRO A 377 34.68 21.69 -25.59
CA PRO A 377 35.19 21.68 -24.23
C PRO A 377 34.84 23.01 -23.51
N ILE A 378 34.38 22.93 -22.29
CA ILE A 378 34.13 24.12 -21.47
C ILE A 378 35.32 24.37 -20.54
N GLU A 379 35.68 25.64 -20.34
CA GLU A 379 36.72 26.02 -19.39
C GLU A 379 36.24 26.03 -17.98
N ASN A 380 35.07 26.64 -17.73
CA ASN A 380 34.40 26.67 -16.43
C ASN A 380 32.94 26.34 -16.59
N GLY A 381 32.36 25.61 -15.61
CA GLY A 381 30.94 25.25 -15.61
C GLY A 381 30.68 23.78 -15.24
N ILE A 382 29.59 23.24 -15.76
CA ILE A 382 29.17 21.87 -15.43
C ILE A 382 28.93 21.05 -16.71
N VAL A 383 29.19 19.73 -16.59
CA VAL A 383 28.82 18.73 -17.58
C VAL A 383 28.07 17.59 -16.88
N ILE A 384 26.83 17.37 -17.28
CA ILE A 384 26.04 16.21 -16.84
C ILE A 384 26.09 15.18 -17.98
N ASP A 385 26.68 14.03 -17.72
CA ASP A 385 26.83 12.94 -18.68
C ASP A 385 26.06 11.69 -18.21
N HIS A 386 25.86 10.74 -19.11
CA HIS A 386 25.15 9.50 -18.87
C HIS A 386 23.67 9.71 -18.43
N ILE A 387 23.04 10.76 -18.91
CA ILE A 387 21.64 11.05 -18.66
C ILE A 387 20.79 9.98 -19.33
N CYS A 388 20.16 9.14 -18.55
CA CYS A 388 19.32 8.03 -18.97
C CYS A 388 20.00 7.10 -19.99
N LYS A 389 19.46 5.95 -20.22
CA LYS A 389 19.75 5.05 -21.32
C LYS A 389 18.45 4.59 -21.91
N GLY A 390 18.30 4.62 -23.21
CA GLY A 390 17.06 4.20 -23.85
C GLY A 390 17.21 3.97 -25.35
N ASP A 391 16.18 3.39 -25.93
CA ASP A 391 16.14 3.05 -27.36
C ASP A 391 15.72 4.25 -28.24
N SER A 392 15.17 5.30 -27.61
CA SER A 392 14.63 6.47 -28.30
C SER A 392 15.36 7.78 -27.95
N PRO A 393 15.89 8.51 -28.94
CA PRO A 393 16.45 9.85 -28.73
C PRO A 393 15.44 10.86 -28.15
N SER A 394 14.16 10.70 -28.42
CA SER A 394 13.10 11.60 -27.93
C SER A 394 12.88 11.48 -26.42
N GLU A 395 12.93 10.27 -25.89
CA GLU A 395 12.85 10.05 -24.43
C GLU A 395 14.02 10.72 -23.70
N ILE A 396 15.23 10.55 -24.23
CA ILE A 396 16.43 11.18 -23.65
C ILE A 396 16.31 12.71 -23.66
N ARG A 397 15.82 13.31 -24.75
CA ARG A 397 15.61 14.77 -24.83
C ARG A 397 14.57 15.26 -23.83
N ASN A 398 13.52 14.50 -23.58
CA ASN A 398 12.53 14.88 -22.57
C ASN A 398 13.14 14.91 -21.17
N HIS A 399 13.96 13.93 -20.80
CA HIS A 399 14.69 13.93 -19.52
C HIS A 399 15.67 15.10 -19.43
N MET A 400 16.40 15.43 -20.51
CA MET A 400 17.31 16.58 -20.51
C MET A 400 16.57 17.91 -20.31
N ARG A 401 15.41 18.08 -20.96
CA ARG A 401 14.56 19.27 -20.74
C ARG A 401 14.09 19.38 -19.29
N LEU A 402 13.66 18.26 -18.71
CA LEU A 402 13.24 18.21 -17.31
C LEU A 402 14.40 18.59 -16.37
N ILE A 403 15.61 18.06 -16.61
CA ILE A 403 16.82 18.42 -15.87
C ILE A 403 17.09 19.92 -16.00
N SER A 404 17.06 20.46 -17.22
CA SER A 404 17.32 21.88 -17.47
C SER A 404 16.31 22.77 -16.75
N SER A 405 15.02 22.42 -16.77
CA SER A 405 13.95 23.14 -16.06
C SER A 405 14.15 23.06 -14.53
N VAL A 406 14.35 21.87 -13.99
CA VAL A 406 14.45 21.66 -12.51
C VAL A 406 15.72 22.27 -11.91
N LEU A 407 16.83 22.31 -12.67
CA LEU A 407 18.09 22.94 -12.25
C LEU A 407 18.18 24.41 -12.63
N ALA A 408 17.11 24.97 -13.25
CA ALA A 408 17.03 26.35 -13.68
C ALA A 408 18.21 26.77 -14.61
N PHE A 409 18.44 26.00 -15.67
CA PHE A 409 19.45 26.30 -16.69
C PHE A 409 18.87 27.19 -17.81
N ASP A 410 18.25 28.30 -17.44
CA ASP A 410 17.45 29.14 -18.37
C ASP A 410 18.29 30.23 -19.07
N ASP A 411 19.60 30.30 -18.81
CA ASP A 411 20.48 31.35 -19.30
C ASP A 411 20.86 31.24 -20.80
N GLY A 412 20.35 30.22 -21.47
CA GLY A 412 20.58 30.01 -22.90
C GLY A 412 22.01 29.64 -23.29
N LYS A 413 22.94 29.58 -22.32
CA LYS A 413 24.34 29.23 -22.55
C LYS A 413 24.55 27.73 -22.48
N GLY A 414 25.33 27.19 -23.42
CA GLY A 414 25.69 25.78 -23.50
C GLY A 414 24.86 24.98 -24.50
N GLY A 415 24.72 23.69 -24.28
CA GLY A 415 24.02 22.82 -25.21
C GLY A 415 23.64 21.47 -24.61
N GLU A 416 22.88 20.74 -25.42
CA GLU A 416 22.38 19.40 -25.09
C GLU A 416 22.68 18.48 -26.28
N TRP A 417 23.18 17.28 -26.00
CA TRP A 417 23.55 16.32 -27.02
C TRP A 417 23.04 14.92 -26.68
N VAL A 418 22.52 14.23 -27.69
CA VAL A 418 22.16 12.83 -27.61
C VAL A 418 23.11 12.02 -28.44
N SER A 419 23.84 11.09 -27.83
CA SER A 419 24.76 10.19 -28.52
C SER A 419 24.33 8.75 -28.42
N LYS A 420 24.63 7.94 -29.42
CA LYS A 420 24.45 6.50 -29.41
C LYS A 420 25.72 5.83 -28.90
N SER A 421 25.59 5.01 -27.84
CA SER A 421 26.71 4.26 -27.32
C SER A 421 27.13 3.15 -28.29
N GLN A 422 28.40 3.08 -28.63
CA GLN A 422 28.92 2.01 -29.47
C GLN A 422 28.97 0.65 -28.74
N ARG A 423 28.92 0.65 -27.40
CA ARG A 423 29.07 -0.55 -26.58
C ARG A 423 27.78 -1.35 -26.44
N ASP A 424 26.66 -0.67 -26.26
CA ASP A 424 25.36 -1.29 -25.99
C ASP A 424 24.25 -0.84 -26.96
N GLY A 425 24.58 0.06 -27.90
CA GLY A 425 23.65 0.55 -28.92
C GLY A 425 22.56 1.49 -28.39
N LEU A 426 22.55 1.79 -27.09
CA LEU A 426 21.55 2.65 -26.45
C LEU A 426 21.92 4.13 -26.57
N TYR A 427 20.91 4.98 -26.61
CA TYR A 427 21.10 6.43 -26.57
C TYR A 427 21.31 6.93 -25.14
N LYS A 428 22.16 7.95 -24.99
CA LYS A 428 22.41 8.68 -23.72
C LYS A 428 22.49 10.18 -23.98
N GLY A 429 22.10 10.97 -22.98
CA GLY A 429 22.14 12.43 -23.02
C GLY A 429 23.36 13.00 -22.33
N ILE A 430 23.79 14.17 -22.82
CA ILE A 430 24.81 15.01 -22.22
C ILE A 430 24.30 16.44 -22.23
N ILE A 431 24.37 17.11 -21.06
CA ILE A 431 24.13 18.55 -20.93
C ILE A 431 25.43 19.22 -20.52
N PHE A 432 25.79 20.29 -21.21
CA PHE A 432 26.92 21.12 -20.82
C PHE A 432 26.49 22.59 -20.68
N ARG A 433 26.87 23.19 -19.55
CA ARG A 433 26.53 24.57 -19.19
C ARG A 433 27.78 25.33 -18.79
N PRO A 434 28.36 26.16 -19.69
CA PRO A 434 29.45 27.03 -19.34
C PRO A 434 29.01 28.07 -18.30
N GLU A 435 29.93 28.44 -17.42
CA GLU A 435 29.69 29.47 -16.39
C GLU A 435 28.45 29.23 -15.48
N ALA A 436 27.96 27.98 -15.45
CA ALA A 436 26.84 27.65 -14.58
C ALA A 436 27.21 27.85 -13.10
N ARG A 437 26.20 28.23 -12.29
CA ARG A 437 26.34 28.32 -10.85
C ARG A 437 26.74 26.98 -10.24
N ASP A 438 27.40 27.03 -9.11
CA ASP A 438 27.64 25.82 -8.31
C ASP A 438 26.33 25.16 -7.91
N LEU A 439 26.25 23.85 -8.10
CA LEU A 439 25.10 23.05 -7.71
C LEU A 439 25.22 22.64 -6.22
N CYS A 440 24.20 22.94 -5.46
CA CYS A 440 24.13 22.54 -4.05
C CYS A 440 23.64 21.07 -3.90
N ARG A 441 23.72 20.53 -2.70
CA ARG A 441 23.28 19.14 -2.42
C ARG A 441 21.80 18.91 -2.79
N LYS A 442 20.94 19.94 -2.70
CA LYS A 442 19.53 19.87 -3.15
C LYS A 442 19.42 19.66 -4.65
N ASP A 443 20.24 20.34 -5.44
CA ASP A 443 20.27 20.19 -6.90
C ASP A 443 20.74 18.79 -7.30
N LEU A 444 21.76 18.26 -6.60
CA LEU A 444 22.24 16.88 -6.81
C LEU A 444 21.15 15.84 -6.50
N LYS A 445 20.37 16.05 -5.42
CA LYS A 445 19.22 15.19 -5.08
C LYS A 445 18.15 15.22 -6.18
N ARG A 446 17.86 16.41 -6.72
CA ARG A 446 16.91 16.56 -7.84
C ARG A 446 17.43 15.89 -9.11
N LEU A 447 18.72 16.06 -9.43
CA LEU A 447 19.35 15.38 -10.55
C LEU A 447 19.25 13.85 -10.42
N ALA A 448 19.56 13.31 -9.24
CA ALA A 448 19.46 11.87 -8.99
C ALA A 448 18.03 11.33 -9.16
N ALA A 449 17.01 12.11 -8.77
CA ALA A 449 15.61 11.74 -8.93
C ALA A 449 15.17 11.67 -10.39
N ILE A 450 15.69 12.54 -11.25
CA ILE A 450 15.31 12.60 -12.67
C ILE A 450 16.21 11.71 -13.55
N ALA A 451 17.50 11.67 -13.24
CA ALA A 451 18.50 10.94 -14.01
C ALA A 451 19.41 10.11 -13.09
N PRO A 452 18.90 9.00 -12.52
CA PRO A 452 19.73 8.08 -11.78
C PRO A 452 20.82 7.50 -12.69
N ASN A 453 21.99 7.24 -12.12
CA ASN A 453 23.23 6.83 -12.81
C ASN A 453 23.87 7.91 -13.69
N ALA A 454 23.38 9.15 -13.69
CA ALA A 454 24.07 10.26 -14.32
C ALA A 454 25.37 10.59 -13.57
N THR A 455 26.28 11.24 -14.31
CA THR A 455 27.55 11.76 -13.77
C THR A 455 27.56 13.27 -13.93
N LEU A 456 27.73 14.00 -12.84
CA LEU A 456 27.96 15.44 -12.85
C LEU A 456 29.45 15.73 -12.70
N ASN A 457 30.01 16.48 -13.64
CA ASN A 457 31.37 16.98 -13.60
C ASN A 457 31.34 18.50 -13.42
N ILE A 458 32.02 19.01 -12.40
CA ILE A 458 32.28 20.42 -12.21
C ILE A 458 33.65 20.69 -12.85
N VAL A 459 33.66 21.58 -13.84
CA VAL A 459 34.86 21.91 -14.64
C VAL A 459 35.35 23.28 -14.24
N LYS A 460 36.66 23.41 -13.98
CA LYS A 460 37.34 24.65 -13.70
C LYS A 460 38.70 24.65 -14.38
N ASP A 461 39.01 25.74 -15.05
CA ASP A 461 40.26 25.91 -15.84
C ASP A 461 40.49 24.72 -16.80
N GLY A 462 39.42 24.26 -17.46
CA GLY A 462 39.43 23.14 -18.40
C GLY A 462 39.64 21.75 -17.80
N LYS A 463 39.67 21.63 -16.45
CA LYS A 463 39.86 20.38 -15.74
C LYS A 463 38.61 20.04 -14.89
N VAL A 464 38.33 18.75 -14.70
CA VAL A 464 37.29 18.33 -13.78
C VAL A 464 37.82 18.47 -12.38
N GLU A 465 37.29 19.45 -11.63
CA GLU A 465 37.64 19.71 -10.23
C GLU A 465 36.90 18.74 -9.30
N LYS A 466 35.60 18.53 -9.53
CA LYS A 466 34.77 17.59 -8.75
C LYS A 466 33.91 16.75 -9.68
N LYS A 467 33.69 15.53 -9.26
CA LYS A 467 32.85 14.59 -10.01
C LYS A 467 31.89 13.88 -9.05
N TYR A 468 30.61 13.91 -9.38
CA TYR A 468 29.56 13.21 -8.65
C TYR A 468 28.89 12.16 -9.52
N ARG A 469 28.60 11.03 -8.91
CA ARG A 469 27.78 9.97 -9.50
C ARG A 469 26.49 9.81 -8.71
N THR A 470 25.37 9.69 -9.40
CA THR A 470 24.07 9.48 -8.77
C THR A 470 23.61 8.05 -8.98
N ASN A 471 22.91 7.49 -7.99
CA ASN A 471 22.18 6.24 -8.09
C ASN A 471 20.67 6.52 -7.94
N MET A 472 19.84 5.48 -8.08
CA MET A 472 18.40 5.59 -7.87
C MET A 472 18.10 5.98 -6.41
N PRO A 473 17.43 7.11 -6.16
CA PRO A 473 17.12 7.52 -4.79
C PRO A 473 16.06 6.60 -4.16
N PRO A 474 16.07 6.44 -2.84
CA PRO A 474 15.07 5.63 -2.15
C PRO A 474 13.66 6.22 -2.19
N ARG A 475 13.55 7.54 -2.46
CA ARG A 475 12.26 8.28 -2.51
C ARG A 475 12.31 9.33 -3.61
N ILE A 476 11.18 9.49 -4.33
CA ILE A 476 10.98 10.55 -5.32
C ILE A 476 9.65 11.25 -5.03
N TYR A 477 9.70 12.56 -4.80
CA TYR A 477 8.54 13.39 -4.47
C TYR A 477 8.84 14.88 -4.75
N ASN A 478 7.82 15.74 -4.69
CA ASN A 478 7.92 17.19 -4.93
C ASN A 478 8.40 17.56 -6.35
N PHE A 479 7.84 16.88 -7.35
CA PHE A 479 7.95 17.24 -8.74
C PHE A 479 6.57 17.24 -9.39
N ASP A 480 6.24 18.29 -10.13
CA ASP A 480 4.95 18.44 -10.80
C ASP A 480 4.77 17.45 -11.98
N ASP A 481 5.87 16.86 -12.44
CA ASP A 481 5.91 15.90 -13.54
C ASP A 481 5.74 14.45 -13.07
N LEU A 482 5.68 14.21 -11.74
CA LEU A 482 5.44 12.87 -11.21
C LEU A 482 3.96 12.50 -11.32
N CYS A 483 3.70 11.26 -11.73
CA CYS A 483 2.35 10.76 -11.84
C CYS A 483 2.24 9.27 -11.53
N CYS A 484 1.26 8.91 -10.70
CA CYS A 484 0.85 7.52 -10.51
C CYS A 484 -0.01 7.09 -11.71
N GLN A 485 0.34 6.00 -12.40
CA GLN A 485 -0.38 5.51 -13.57
C GLN A 485 -1.68 4.76 -13.22
N ASN A 486 -2.04 4.69 -11.94
CA ASN A 486 -3.26 4.07 -11.49
C ASN A 486 -4.39 5.10 -11.43
N GLU A 487 -5.33 5.05 -12.35
CA GLU A 487 -6.48 5.97 -12.42
C GLU A 487 -7.35 5.97 -11.14
N ALA A 488 -7.35 4.88 -10.38
CA ALA A 488 -8.06 4.81 -9.11
C ALA A 488 -7.30 5.47 -7.94
N CYS A 489 -6.02 5.85 -8.12
CA CYS A 489 -5.20 6.45 -7.07
C CYS A 489 -5.57 7.90 -6.82
N ILE A 490 -5.60 8.33 -5.56
CA ILE A 490 -5.87 9.71 -5.17
C ILE A 490 -4.90 10.73 -5.81
N SER A 491 -3.65 10.32 -6.07
CA SER A 491 -2.66 11.18 -6.74
C SER A 491 -2.73 11.16 -8.27
N HIS A 492 -3.69 10.42 -8.86
CA HIS A 492 -3.91 10.47 -10.29
C HIS A 492 -4.77 11.70 -10.65
N PRO A 493 -4.41 12.48 -11.69
CA PRO A 493 -5.10 13.73 -12.03
C PRO A 493 -6.61 13.59 -12.30
N VAL A 494 -7.07 12.41 -12.74
CA VAL A 494 -8.49 12.15 -13.01
C VAL A 494 -9.37 12.33 -11.78
N ASN A 495 -8.81 12.18 -10.58
CA ASN A 495 -9.55 12.34 -9.33
C ASN A 495 -9.73 13.81 -8.89
N GLY A 496 -9.06 14.76 -9.59
CA GLY A 496 -9.30 16.19 -9.42
C GLY A 496 -8.79 16.85 -8.13
N GLU A 497 -8.17 16.08 -7.22
CA GLU A 497 -7.71 16.58 -5.91
C GLU A 497 -6.34 17.27 -5.94
N GLY A 498 -5.61 17.20 -7.06
CA GLY A 498 -4.31 17.84 -7.21
C GLY A 498 -3.21 17.29 -6.29
N VAL A 499 -3.35 16.05 -5.82
CA VAL A 499 -2.43 15.43 -4.86
C VAL A 499 -1.10 15.10 -5.52
N PRO A 500 0.04 15.67 -5.04
CA PRO A 500 1.35 15.37 -5.58
C PRO A 500 1.71 13.89 -5.40
N ALA A 501 2.13 13.23 -6.47
CA ALA A 501 2.57 11.85 -6.40
C ALA A 501 3.88 11.72 -5.59
N LYS A 502 3.97 10.67 -4.79
CA LYS A 502 5.15 10.31 -3.99
C LYS A 502 5.46 8.83 -4.22
N PHE A 503 6.74 8.49 -4.37
CA PHE A 503 7.16 7.12 -4.66
C PHE A 503 8.29 6.68 -3.76
N TYR A 504 8.29 5.38 -3.40
CA TYR A 504 9.35 4.70 -2.67
C TYR A 504 9.96 3.61 -3.54
N ARG A 505 11.31 3.53 -3.58
CA ARG A 505 12.01 2.49 -4.32
C ARG A 505 11.83 1.14 -3.62
N THR A 506 11.49 0.13 -4.40
CA THR A 506 11.42 -1.27 -3.99
C THR A 506 12.80 -1.95 -4.14
N ARG A 507 12.96 -3.14 -3.57
CA ARG A 507 14.24 -3.89 -3.63
C ARG A 507 14.64 -4.29 -5.05
N ASP A 508 13.67 -4.59 -5.88
CA ASP A 508 13.83 -4.96 -7.30
C ASP A 508 14.03 -3.76 -8.24
N GLY A 509 14.10 -2.53 -7.69
CA GLY A 509 14.38 -1.30 -8.45
C GLY A 509 13.15 -0.66 -9.10
N HIS A 510 11.94 -1.11 -8.80
CA HIS A 510 10.71 -0.40 -9.12
C HIS A 510 10.40 0.71 -8.11
N TYR A 511 9.34 1.45 -8.35
CA TYR A 511 8.83 2.48 -7.44
C TYR A 511 7.39 2.20 -7.07
N ALA A 512 7.12 2.04 -5.79
CA ALA A 512 5.77 1.92 -5.25
C ALA A 512 5.17 3.30 -4.98
N CYS A 513 3.95 3.54 -5.44
CA CYS A 513 3.22 4.74 -5.09
C CYS A 513 2.95 4.80 -3.57
N ALA A 514 3.25 5.93 -2.93
CA ALA A 514 3.08 6.13 -1.50
C ALA A 514 1.63 5.97 -1.02
N TYR A 515 0.65 6.20 -1.90
CA TYR A 515 -0.77 6.19 -1.57
C TYR A 515 -1.43 4.84 -1.89
N CYS A 516 -1.34 4.37 -3.13
CA CYS A 516 -2.03 3.15 -3.55
C CYS A 516 -1.15 1.89 -3.60
N GLY A 517 0.12 1.98 -3.24
CA GLY A 517 1.05 0.85 -3.20
C GLY A 517 1.43 0.24 -4.55
N LYS A 518 0.84 0.68 -5.67
CA LYS A 518 1.14 0.10 -6.99
C LYS A 518 2.57 0.37 -7.43
N PHE A 519 3.18 -0.65 -8.02
CA PHE A 519 4.54 -0.62 -8.55
C PHE A 519 4.56 -0.03 -9.96
N HIS A 520 5.58 0.79 -10.21
CA HIS A 520 5.85 1.43 -11.48
C HIS A 520 7.33 1.30 -11.82
N SER A 521 7.64 1.17 -13.09
CA SER A 521 9.02 1.36 -13.52
C SER A 521 9.44 2.82 -13.36
N PHE A 522 10.74 3.08 -13.29
CA PHE A 522 11.26 4.45 -13.20
C PHE A 522 10.77 5.35 -14.34
N LYS A 523 10.58 4.81 -15.55
CA LYS A 523 10.08 5.58 -16.70
C LYS A 523 8.60 5.95 -16.56
N GLU A 524 7.79 5.07 -15.97
CA GLU A 524 6.35 5.30 -15.84
C GLU A 524 6.01 6.42 -14.88
N ILE A 525 6.77 6.59 -13.79
CA ILE A 525 6.49 7.66 -12.81
C ILE A 525 6.70 9.07 -13.40
N TRP A 526 7.42 9.21 -14.53
CA TRP A 526 7.68 10.47 -15.24
C TRP A 526 6.80 10.69 -16.47
N LYS A 527 5.82 9.83 -16.72
CA LYS A 527 4.87 10.00 -17.82
C LYS A 527 3.75 10.93 -17.39
N LYS A 528 3.68 12.13 -17.97
CA LYS A 528 2.46 12.94 -17.97
C LYS A 528 1.42 12.33 -18.92
N TYR A 529 0.14 12.47 -18.58
CA TYR A 529 -1.01 12.08 -19.39
C TYR A 529 -1.22 12.99 -20.59
#